data_afebbfa3a126c9abd29bd23c981fb933
#
_entry.id   afebbfa3a126c9abd29bd23c981fb933
#
_cell.length_a   1.000
_cell.length_b   1.000
_cell.length_c   1.000
_cell.angle_alpha   90.00
_cell.angle_beta   90.00
_cell.angle_gamma   90.00
#
_symmetry.space_group_name_H-M   'P 1'
#
loop_
_entity.id
_entity.type
_entity.pdbx_description
1 polymer ?
#
loop_
_entity_poly.entity_id
_entity_poly.type
_entity_poly.pdbx_seq_one_letter_code
_entity_poly.pdbx_strand_id
1 'polypeptide(L)'
;MKVLITGATGLVGKELVKLLLQNGVQIHYLSTTKSKLEQQENYKGFYWNPTTAELDENAFDGVTSIIHLAGATVAKRWTKVHKQEIVESRVLSTKLLYQYLSKSTHQVEQIISASAIGIYPDSLDTIYSESNTTVDNSFLGSVVEKWENEVDLFERLSIKVAKVRIGIVLAKKGGALQEMVKPIRLGLGAAFGSGNHYQSWIHVQDLASIFYFILKNNLEGIYNGVAPYPVTNSELTKAIAKVLEKPLLLPNVPKFAMKLLLGEMHEILFSSQHVSARKLLDNGFQFQYAALDKALQNILK
;
A
#
# COMPACT_ATOMS: atom_id res chain seq x y z
N MET A 1 -13.62 10.07 -17.98
CA MET A 1 -13.58 9.85 -16.52
C MET A 1 -12.45 10.68 -15.93
N LYS A 2 -12.72 11.36 -14.83
CA LYS A 2 -11.73 12.17 -14.10
C LYS A 2 -11.59 11.64 -12.67
N VAL A 3 -10.36 11.38 -12.25
CA VAL A 3 -10.05 10.76 -10.95
C VAL A 3 -9.22 11.71 -10.10
N LEU A 4 -9.56 11.87 -8.82
CA LEU A 4 -8.74 12.56 -7.85
C LEU A 4 -7.83 11.55 -7.13
N ILE A 5 -6.52 11.80 -7.11
CA ILE A 5 -5.55 10.91 -6.46
C ILE A 5 -4.86 11.63 -5.31
N THR A 6 -4.89 11.08 -4.12
CA THR A 6 -3.96 11.48 -3.04
C THR A 6 -2.76 10.55 -3.04
N GLY A 7 -1.57 11.06 -2.74
CA GLY A 7 -0.35 10.24 -2.79
C GLY A 7 0.14 9.90 -4.20
N ALA A 8 -0.29 10.61 -5.24
CA ALA A 8 0.09 10.42 -6.66
C ALA A 8 1.61 10.41 -6.88
N THR A 9 2.38 11.16 -6.10
CA THR A 9 3.85 11.25 -6.22
C THR A 9 4.60 10.16 -5.44
N GLY A 10 3.86 9.29 -4.72
CA GLY A 10 4.41 8.17 -3.97
C GLY A 10 4.82 6.97 -4.83
N LEU A 11 5.27 5.89 -4.18
CA LEU A 11 5.75 4.67 -4.84
C LEU A 11 4.66 4.05 -5.75
N VAL A 12 3.50 3.76 -5.18
CA VAL A 12 2.35 3.18 -5.89
C VAL A 12 1.69 4.22 -6.79
N GLY A 13 1.56 5.46 -6.29
CA GLY A 13 0.90 6.54 -7.01
C GLY A 13 1.51 6.83 -8.38
N LYS A 14 2.83 6.81 -8.51
CA LYS A 14 3.52 7.04 -9.79
C LYS A 14 3.19 5.98 -10.84
N GLU A 15 3.20 4.70 -10.45
CA GLU A 15 2.84 3.62 -11.38
C GLU A 15 1.36 3.69 -11.75
N LEU A 16 0.49 4.02 -10.79
CA LEU A 16 -0.93 4.20 -11.02
C LEU A 16 -1.22 5.38 -11.96
N VAL A 17 -0.60 6.55 -11.73
CA VAL A 17 -0.73 7.72 -12.61
C VAL A 17 -0.34 7.38 -14.04
N LYS A 18 0.81 6.70 -14.22
CA LYS A 18 1.27 6.25 -15.54
C LYS A 18 0.22 5.36 -16.21
N LEU A 19 -0.31 4.37 -15.51
CA LEU A 19 -1.31 3.44 -16.02
C LEU A 19 -2.61 4.15 -16.40
N LEU A 20 -3.09 5.06 -15.55
CA LEU A 20 -4.34 5.80 -15.77
C LEU A 20 -4.24 6.73 -16.98
N LEU A 21 -3.14 7.48 -17.11
CA LEU A 21 -2.90 8.36 -18.28
C LEU A 21 -2.82 7.56 -19.57
N GLN A 22 -2.17 6.38 -19.57
CA GLN A 22 -2.12 5.47 -20.73
C GLN A 22 -3.51 4.97 -21.14
N ASN A 23 -4.47 4.94 -20.22
CA ASN A 23 -5.85 4.55 -20.48
C ASN A 23 -6.80 5.75 -20.68
N GLY A 24 -6.30 6.96 -20.92
CA GLY A 24 -7.08 8.15 -21.23
C GLY A 24 -7.87 8.72 -20.05
N VAL A 25 -7.49 8.39 -18.81
CA VAL A 25 -8.12 8.93 -17.59
C VAL A 25 -7.50 10.29 -17.27
N GLN A 26 -8.33 11.30 -17.05
CA GLN A 26 -7.90 12.60 -16.54
C GLN A 26 -7.64 12.52 -15.03
N ILE A 27 -6.57 13.13 -14.60
CA ILE A 27 -6.12 13.05 -13.19
C ILE A 27 -6.02 14.44 -12.59
N HIS A 28 -6.74 14.64 -11.50
CA HIS A 28 -6.44 15.63 -10.50
C HIS A 28 -5.69 14.94 -9.35
N TYR A 29 -4.74 15.61 -8.74
CA TYR A 29 -4.08 15.04 -7.56
C TYR A 29 -3.81 16.07 -6.47
N LEU A 30 -3.83 15.60 -5.22
CA LEU A 30 -3.55 16.40 -4.04
C LEU A 30 -2.12 16.16 -3.56
N SER A 31 -1.39 17.26 -3.29
CA SER A 31 -0.05 17.21 -2.72
C SER A 31 0.12 18.24 -1.61
N THR A 32 0.79 17.84 -0.51
CA THR A 32 1.20 18.75 0.57
C THR A 32 2.47 19.55 0.22
N THR A 33 3.09 19.25 -0.92
CA THR A 33 4.34 19.89 -1.37
C THR A 33 4.07 20.72 -2.62
N LYS A 34 4.05 22.04 -2.49
CA LYS A 34 3.74 22.98 -3.59
C LYS A 34 4.68 22.81 -4.79
N SER A 35 5.97 22.52 -4.57
CA SER A 35 6.93 22.30 -5.65
C SER A 35 6.71 21.00 -6.48
N LYS A 36 5.78 20.15 -6.08
CA LYS A 36 5.39 18.94 -6.80
C LYS A 36 4.06 19.09 -7.55
N LEU A 37 3.51 20.30 -7.61
CA LEU A 37 2.29 20.58 -8.34
C LEU A 37 2.62 20.83 -9.81
N GLU A 38 2.03 20.03 -10.68
CA GLU A 38 2.14 20.13 -12.14
C GLU A 38 0.79 20.54 -12.73
N GLN A 39 0.83 21.24 -13.84
CA GLN A 39 -0.35 21.72 -14.58
C GLN A 39 -0.24 21.28 -16.04
N GLN A 40 -0.57 20.01 -16.29
CA GLN A 40 -0.63 19.43 -17.62
C GLN A 40 -2.09 19.21 -18.03
N GLU A 41 -2.39 19.06 -19.32
CA GLU A 41 -3.76 18.92 -19.84
C GLU A 41 -4.58 17.85 -19.09
N ASN A 42 -4.00 16.66 -18.89
CA ASN A 42 -4.69 15.53 -18.26
C ASN A 42 -4.13 15.15 -16.87
N TYR A 43 -3.27 16.01 -16.29
CA TYR A 43 -2.63 15.76 -14.99
C TYR A 43 -2.41 17.09 -14.25
N LYS A 44 -3.33 17.40 -13.32
CA LYS A 44 -3.32 18.68 -12.59
C LYS A 44 -3.18 18.47 -11.10
N GLY A 45 -2.19 19.15 -10.52
CA GLY A 45 -1.90 19.14 -9.09
C GLY A 45 -2.54 20.29 -8.34
N PHE A 46 -3.09 19.99 -7.16
CA PHE A 46 -3.70 20.95 -6.24
C PHE A 46 -3.09 20.81 -4.85
N TYR A 47 -2.98 21.93 -4.16
CA TYR A 47 -2.44 21.95 -2.82
C TYR A 47 -3.48 21.50 -1.79
N TRP A 48 -3.04 20.72 -0.83
CA TRP A 48 -3.79 20.43 0.39
C TRP A 48 -2.85 20.27 1.58
N ASN A 49 -3.41 20.44 2.79
CA ASN A 49 -2.71 20.14 4.04
C ASN A 49 -3.71 19.55 5.05
N PRO A 50 -3.76 18.21 5.21
CA PRO A 50 -4.67 17.58 6.17
C PRO A 50 -4.47 18.02 7.62
N THR A 51 -3.26 18.44 8.00
CA THR A 51 -2.98 18.89 9.39
C THR A 51 -3.60 20.24 9.71
N THR A 52 -3.64 21.16 8.73
CA THR A 52 -4.25 22.49 8.87
C THR A 52 -5.66 22.58 8.28
N ALA A 53 -6.18 21.45 7.80
CA ALA A 53 -7.46 21.36 7.11
C ALA A 53 -7.57 22.26 5.85
N GLU A 54 -6.43 22.56 5.20
CA GLU A 54 -6.41 23.29 3.94
C GLU A 54 -6.67 22.35 2.77
N LEU A 55 -7.53 22.76 1.83
CA LEU A 55 -7.86 21.98 0.63
C LEU A 55 -8.27 22.94 -0.50
N ASP A 56 -7.62 22.78 -1.65
CA ASP A 56 -8.03 23.47 -2.87
C ASP A 56 -9.28 22.77 -3.47
N GLU A 57 -10.42 23.42 -3.39
CA GLU A 57 -11.71 22.87 -3.80
C GLU A 57 -11.80 22.59 -5.30
N ASN A 58 -11.04 23.33 -6.14
CA ASN A 58 -10.98 23.10 -7.59
C ASN A 58 -10.44 21.69 -7.95
N ALA A 59 -9.79 21.03 -6.98
CA ALA A 59 -9.36 19.64 -7.14
C ALA A 59 -10.51 18.67 -7.45
N PHE A 60 -11.75 19.02 -7.07
CA PHE A 60 -12.93 18.16 -7.24
C PHE A 60 -13.74 18.46 -8.51
N ASP A 61 -13.36 19.46 -9.30
CA ASP A 61 -14.09 19.83 -10.50
C ASP A 61 -14.19 18.69 -11.52
N GLY A 62 -15.41 18.17 -11.69
CA GLY A 62 -15.71 17.05 -12.60
C GLY A 62 -15.14 15.70 -12.19
N VAL A 63 -14.69 15.55 -10.95
CA VAL A 63 -14.18 14.29 -10.40
C VAL A 63 -15.33 13.35 -10.12
N THR A 64 -15.23 12.12 -10.66
CA THR A 64 -16.23 11.06 -10.45
C THR A 64 -15.73 9.96 -9.50
N SER A 65 -14.42 9.85 -9.30
CA SER A 65 -13.86 8.82 -8.41
C SER A 65 -12.62 9.34 -7.67
N ILE A 66 -12.38 8.84 -6.47
CA ILE A 66 -11.20 9.17 -5.66
C ILE A 66 -10.36 7.91 -5.47
N ILE A 67 -9.03 8.01 -5.67
CA ILE A 67 -8.08 6.98 -5.25
C ILE A 67 -7.21 7.56 -4.14
N HIS A 68 -7.40 7.02 -2.93
CA HIS A 68 -6.79 7.55 -1.72
C HIS A 68 -5.57 6.70 -1.29
N LEU A 69 -4.36 7.19 -1.61
CA LEU A 69 -3.07 6.52 -1.31
C LEU A 69 -2.21 7.30 -0.31
N ALA A 70 -2.71 8.41 0.23
CA ALA A 70 -1.92 9.25 1.13
C ALA A 70 -1.66 8.53 2.45
N GLY A 71 -0.40 8.59 2.90
CA GLY A 71 0.03 8.05 4.18
C GLY A 71 1.54 8.17 4.36
N ALA A 72 1.97 8.48 5.56
CA ALA A 72 3.38 8.48 5.91
C ALA A 72 3.96 7.05 5.86
N THR A 73 5.25 6.95 5.51
CA THR A 73 5.93 5.65 5.47
C THR A 73 5.99 5.00 6.85
N VAL A 74 5.74 3.70 6.91
CA VAL A 74 5.94 2.90 8.14
C VAL A 74 7.38 2.41 8.29
N ALA A 75 8.20 2.56 7.24
CA ALA A 75 9.57 2.05 7.17
C ALA A 75 10.62 3.05 7.75
N LYS A 76 10.27 3.72 8.82
CA LYS A 76 11.19 4.53 9.65
C LYS A 76 11.07 4.07 11.10
N ARG A 77 12.11 4.30 11.91
CA ARG A 77 12.10 3.93 13.33
C ARG A 77 10.86 4.51 14.03
N TRP A 78 10.10 3.69 14.74
CA TRP A 78 8.87 4.09 15.41
C TRP A 78 9.14 4.84 16.72
N THR A 79 9.46 6.11 16.60
CA THR A 79 9.42 7.05 17.72
C THR A 79 7.97 7.42 18.02
N LYS A 80 7.69 7.97 19.20
CA LYS A 80 6.35 8.46 19.57
C LYS A 80 5.80 9.44 18.53
N VAL A 81 6.62 10.38 18.07
CA VAL A 81 6.25 11.37 17.04
C VAL A 81 5.94 10.70 15.71
N HIS A 82 6.79 9.75 15.27
CA HIS A 82 6.56 9.08 13.98
C HIS A 82 5.34 8.14 13.99
N LYS A 83 5.07 7.47 15.12
CA LYS A 83 3.82 6.71 15.30
C LYS A 83 2.59 7.60 15.15
N GLN A 84 2.62 8.79 15.74
CA GLN A 84 1.54 9.77 15.59
C GLN A 84 1.40 10.23 14.12
N GLU A 85 2.51 10.52 13.43
CA GLU A 85 2.52 10.87 12.01
C GLU A 85 1.90 9.76 11.14
N ILE A 86 2.21 8.49 11.44
CA ILE A 86 1.64 7.32 10.73
C ILE A 86 0.11 7.29 10.86
N VAL A 87 -0.44 7.52 12.05
CA VAL A 87 -1.88 7.57 12.28
C VAL A 87 -2.49 8.80 11.61
N GLU A 88 -1.99 9.99 11.92
CA GLU A 88 -2.57 11.27 11.48
C GLU A 88 -2.56 11.41 9.96
N SER A 89 -1.48 11.01 9.30
CA SER A 89 -1.41 11.07 7.83
C SER A 89 -2.50 10.29 7.11
N ARG A 90 -3.09 9.28 7.75
CA ARG A 90 -4.18 8.46 7.21
C ARG A 90 -5.54 8.98 7.67
N VAL A 91 -5.71 9.15 8.96
CA VAL A 91 -6.98 9.57 9.57
C VAL A 91 -7.35 11.00 9.16
N LEU A 92 -6.45 11.96 9.30
CA LEU A 92 -6.74 13.36 8.98
C LEU A 92 -6.94 13.59 7.48
N SER A 93 -6.18 12.89 6.64
CA SER A 93 -6.35 12.99 5.19
C SER A 93 -7.70 12.45 4.74
N THR A 94 -8.14 11.33 5.29
CA THR A 94 -9.46 10.74 5.02
C THR A 94 -10.58 11.63 5.53
N LYS A 95 -10.46 12.13 6.77
CA LYS A 95 -11.42 13.07 7.36
C LYS A 95 -11.60 14.34 6.55
N LEU A 96 -10.50 14.92 6.06
CA LEU A 96 -10.57 16.15 5.27
C LEU A 96 -11.35 15.94 3.97
N LEU A 97 -11.10 14.84 3.25
CA LEU A 97 -11.87 14.49 2.06
C LEU A 97 -13.36 14.29 2.38
N TYR A 98 -13.66 13.52 3.43
CA TYR A 98 -15.04 13.31 3.87
C TYR A 98 -15.76 14.62 4.24
N GLN A 99 -15.10 15.47 5.02
CA GLN A 99 -15.67 16.76 5.47
C GLN A 99 -15.96 17.69 4.29
N TYR A 100 -15.11 17.71 3.27
CA TYR A 100 -15.37 18.48 2.07
C TYR A 100 -16.58 17.95 1.32
N LEU A 101 -16.59 16.65 0.99
CA LEU A 101 -17.68 16.04 0.24
C LEU A 101 -19.01 16.10 0.96
N SER A 102 -19.02 16.00 2.31
CA SER A 102 -20.27 16.09 3.09
C SER A 102 -20.91 17.47 3.08
N LYS A 103 -20.18 18.53 2.65
CA LYS A 103 -20.64 19.93 2.67
C LYS A 103 -20.76 20.55 1.28
N SER A 104 -20.22 19.89 0.26
CA SER A 104 -20.16 20.41 -1.12
C SER A 104 -21.06 19.60 -2.05
N THR A 105 -21.50 20.24 -3.14
CA THR A 105 -22.08 19.50 -4.28
C THR A 105 -20.95 18.88 -5.08
N HIS A 106 -20.98 17.56 -5.30
CA HIS A 106 -19.95 16.82 -6.01
C HIS A 106 -20.56 15.75 -6.92
N GLN A 107 -19.72 15.21 -7.82
CA GLN A 107 -20.05 14.11 -8.71
C GLN A 107 -19.32 12.81 -8.35
N VAL A 108 -18.71 12.74 -7.16
CA VAL A 108 -17.96 11.56 -6.70
C VAL A 108 -18.92 10.44 -6.36
N GLU A 109 -18.77 9.31 -7.04
CA GLU A 109 -19.58 8.10 -6.92
C GLU A 109 -18.82 6.95 -6.28
N GLN A 110 -17.46 6.99 -6.28
CA GLN A 110 -16.62 5.93 -5.77
C GLN A 110 -15.36 6.47 -5.08
N ILE A 111 -14.99 5.87 -3.94
CA ILE A 111 -13.67 6.01 -3.33
C ILE A 111 -12.97 4.65 -3.25
N ILE A 112 -11.73 4.59 -3.70
CA ILE A 112 -10.86 3.41 -3.59
C ILE A 112 -9.70 3.79 -2.68
N SER A 113 -9.72 3.31 -1.44
CA SER A 113 -8.68 3.62 -0.47
C SER A 113 -7.64 2.51 -0.38
N ALA A 114 -6.38 2.90 -0.29
CA ALA A 114 -5.37 2.01 0.24
C ALA A 114 -5.74 1.64 1.69
N SER A 115 -5.36 0.43 2.07
CA SER A 115 -5.36 -0.13 3.41
C SER A 115 -4.12 -1.03 3.53
N ALA A 116 -4.00 -1.87 4.54
CA ALA A 116 -2.85 -2.76 4.68
C ALA A 116 -3.22 -4.12 5.29
N ILE A 117 -2.51 -5.16 4.87
CA ILE A 117 -2.65 -6.50 5.46
C ILE A 117 -2.26 -6.54 6.95
N GLY A 118 -1.58 -5.50 7.46
CA GLY A 118 -1.28 -5.35 8.89
C GLY A 118 -2.49 -5.32 9.83
N ILE A 119 -3.71 -5.32 9.30
CA ILE A 119 -4.94 -5.53 10.06
C ILE A 119 -5.09 -7.00 10.51
N TYR A 120 -4.55 -7.94 9.74
CA TYR A 120 -4.65 -9.36 10.06
C TYR A 120 -3.65 -9.76 11.17
N PRO A 121 -4.07 -10.59 12.13
CA PRO A 121 -3.19 -11.07 13.18
C PRO A 121 -1.95 -11.83 12.67
N ASP A 122 -0.90 -11.85 13.48
CA ASP A 122 0.28 -12.68 13.25
C ASP A 122 -0.08 -14.17 13.43
N SER A 123 0.10 -14.99 12.38
CA SER A 123 -0.17 -16.43 12.41
C SER A 123 0.67 -17.18 11.37
N LEU A 124 1.23 -18.32 11.77
CA LEU A 124 1.91 -19.24 10.84
C LEU A 124 0.93 -20.18 10.13
N ASP A 125 -0.26 -20.37 10.68
CA ASP A 125 -1.18 -21.44 10.25
C ASP A 125 -2.42 -20.92 9.57
N THR A 126 -2.79 -19.65 9.79
CA THR A 126 -4.04 -19.06 9.27
C THR A 126 -3.84 -18.44 7.90
N ILE A 127 -4.70 -18.80 6.93
CA ILE A 127 -4.80 -18.11 5.65
C ILE A 127 -5.91 -17.07 5.77
N TYR A 128 -5.54 -15.80 5.64
CA TYR A 128 -6.45 -14.67 5.75
C TYR A 128 -7.10 -14.32 4.42
N SER A 129 -8.40 -14.17 4.45
CA SER A 129 -9.22 -13.63 3.35
C SER A 129 -9.92 -12.34 3.77
N GLU A 130 -10.58 -11.67 2.84
CA GLU A 130 -11.31 -10.44 3.11
C GLU A 130 -12.50 -10.62 4.08
N SER A 131 -12.96 -11.83 4.27
CA SER A 131 -14.02 -12.17 5.23
C SER A 131 -13.54 -12.28 6.68
N ASN A 132 -12.22 -12.30 6.93
CA ASN A 132 -11.68 -12.32 8.28
C ASN A 132 -11.87 -10.94 8.95
N THR A 133 -12.58 -10.94 10.08
CA THR A 133 -12.94 -9.72 10.83
C THR A 133 -12.07 -9.47 12.05
N THR A 134 -11.27 -10.45 12.48
CA THR A 134 -10.36 -10.30 13.62
C THR A 134 -9.27 -9.30 13.27
N VAL A 135 -9.13 -8.26 14.09
CA VAL A 135 -8.12 -7.22 13.98
C VAL A 135 -6.93 -7.57 14.86
N ASP A 136 -5.72 -7.39 14.31
CA ASP A 136 -4.48 -7.51 15.08
C ASP A 136 -4.41 -6.43 16.16
N ASN A 137 -4.01 -6.80 17.37
CA ASN A 137 -3.91 -5.89 18.52
C ASN A 137 -2.59 -5.09 18.55
N SER A 138 -1.73 -5.24 17.53
CA SER A 138 -0.50 -4.46 17.38
C SER A 138 -0.77 -2.99 17.06
N PHE A 139 0.30 -2.20 17.09
CA PHE A 139 0.23 -0.80 16.66
C PHE A 139 -0.28 -0.67 15.21
N LEU A 140 0.21 -1.49 14.28
CA LEU A 140 -0.22 -1.42 12.88
C LEU A 140 -1.67 -1.88 12.70
N GLY A 141 -2.11 -2.92 13.41
CA GLY A 141 -3.52 -3.34 13.38
C GLY A 141 -4.44 -2.19 13.77
N SER A 142 -4.12 -1.51 14.88
CA SER A 142 -4.91 -0.36 15.36
C SER A 142 -4.88 0.84 14.40
N VAL A 143 -3.77 1.06 13.69
CA VAL A 143 -3.68 2.12 12.65
C VAL A 143 -4.61 1.81 11.48
N VAL A 144 -4.57 0.57 11.00
CA VAL A 144 -5.38 0.16 9.85
C VAL A 144 -6.87 0.17 10.19
N GLU A 145 -7.25 -0.31 11.36
CA GLU A 145 -8.63 -0.27 11.83
C GLU A 145 -9.17 1.17 11.87
N LYS A 146 -8.44 2.10 12.50
CA LYS A 146 -8.83 3.52 12.52
C LYS A 146 -8.96 4.10 11.12
N TRP A 147 -8.05 3.75 10.24
CA TRP A 147 -8.07 4.22 8.86
C TRP A 147 -9.28 3.68 8.09
N GLU A 148 -9.53 2.37 8.12
CA GLU A 148 -10.67 1.75 7.46
C GLU A 148 -12.00 2.31 8.00
N ASN A 149 -12.13 2.53 9.32
CA ASN A 149 -13.32 3.13 9.92
C ASN A 149 -13.61 4.56 9.40
N GLU A 150 -12.56 5.37 9.15
CA GLU A 150 -12.77 6.70 8.54
C GLU A 150 -13.16 6.60 7.06
N VAL A 151 -12.64 5.60 6.34
CA VAL A 151 -13.01 5.35 4.95
C VAL A 151 -14.46 4.87 4.82
N ASP A 152 -14.94 4.06 5.75
CA ASP A 152 -16.32 3.55 5.74
C ASP A 152 -17.37 4.65 5.91
N LEU A 153 -17.00 5.82 6.44
CA LEU A 153 -17.93 6.94 6.55
C LEU A 153 -18.44 7.45 5.18
N PHE A 154 -17.68 7.25 4.10
CA PHE A 154 -18.12 7.69 2.76
C PHE A 154 -19.39 6.99 2.26
N GLU A 155 -19.70 5.80 2.77
CA GLU A 155 -20.97 5.11 2.48
C GLU A 155 -22.19 5.95 2.90
N ARG A 156 -22.06 6.78 3.96
CA ARG A 156 -23.12 7.70 4.41
C ARG A 156 -23.42 8.81 3.41
N LEU A 157 -22.51 9.05 2.46
CA LEU A 157 -22.69 10.01 1.36
C LEU A 157 -23.16 9.31 0.08
N SER A 158 -23.58 8.04 0.17
CA SER A 158 -23.93 7.20 -0.99
C SER A 158 -22.79 7.02 -2.00
N ILE A 159 -21.53 7.12 -1.53
CA ILE A 159 -20.34 6.88 -2.32
C ILE A 159 -19.93 5.41 -2.11
N LYS A 160 -19.72 4.68 -3.22
CA LYS A 160 -19.20 3.31 -3.16
C LYS A 160 -17.81 3.30 -2.58
N VAL A 161 -17.56 2.43 -1.61
CA VAL A 161 -16.28 2.29 -0.92
C VAL A 161 -15.59 1.01 -1.32
N ALA A 162 -14.35 1.11 -1.79
CA ALA A 162 -13.44 -0.02 -1.96
C ALA A 162 -12.18 0.19 -1.13
N LYS A 163 -11.72 -0.86 -0.42
CA LYS A 163 -10.48 -0.83 0.38
C LYS A 163 -9.51 -1.89 -0.14
N VAL A 164 -8.28 -1.51 -0.45
CA VAL A 164 -7.23 -2.42 -0.91
C VAL A 164 -6.24 -2.64 0.23
N ARG A 165 -6.30 -3.82 0.88
CA ARG A 165 -5.35 -4.23 1.93
C ARG A 165 -4.05 -4.67 1.27
N ILE A 166 -3.07 -3.79 1.28
CA ILE A 166 -1.82 -3.91 0.53
C ILE A 166 -0.82 -4.75 1.33
N GLY A 167 -0.20 -5.72 0.66
CA GLY A 167 0.92 -6.50 1.17
C GLY A 167 2.28 -5.80 1.00
N ILE A 168 3.36 -6.57 1.02
CA ILE A 168 4.72 -6.06 0.84
C ILE A 168 4.93 -5.68 -0.62
N VAL A 169 5.02 -4.37 -0.90
CA VAL A 169 5.20 -3.88 -2.27
C VAL A 169 6.64 -4.06 -2.73
N LEU A 170 6.83 -4.82 -3.80
CA LEU A 170 8.12 -4.99 -4.47
C LEU A 170 8.24 -4.00 -5.63
N ALA A 171 9.26 -3.15 -5.59
CA ALA A 171 9.50 -2.11 -6.58
C ALA A 171 11.00 -1.85 -6.81
N LYS A 172 11.35 -1.33 -8.00
CA LYS A 172 12.73 -1.00 -8.38
C LYS A 172 13.32 0.14 -7.55
N LYS A 173 12.51 1.11 -7.15
CA LYS A 173 12.95 2.27 -6.33
C LYS A 173 12.08 2.36 -5.08
N GLY A 174 12.70 2.37 -3.90
CA GLY A 174 12.00 2.48 -2.62
C GLY A 174 11.31 1.19 -2.18
N GLY A 175 10.55 1.28 -1.07
CA GLY A 175 9.85 0.13 -0.48
C GLY A 175 10.75 -0.89 0.22
N ALA A 176 10.15 -1.96 0.73
CA ALA A 176 10.82 -2.98 1.54
C ALA A 176 11.93 -3.73 0.78
N LEU A 177 11.73 -3.98 -0.52
CA LEU A 177 12.68 -4.75 -1.33
C LEU A 177 14.08 -4.12 -1.35
N GLN A 178 14.18 -2.80 -1.44
CA GLN A 178 15.47 -2.12 -1.50
C GLN A 178 16.28 -2.30 -0.20
N GLU A 179 15.61 -2.32 0.96
CA GLU A 179 16.26 -2.57 2.24
C GLU A 179 16.73 -4.04 2.38
N MET A 180 16.02 -4.99 1.79
CA MET A 180 16.42 -6.40 1.73
C MET A 180 17.60 -6.62 0.76
N VAL A 181 17.60 -5.92 -0.36
CA VAL A 181 18.63 -6.05 -1.42
C VAL A 181 19.99 -5.53 -0.96
N LYS A 182 20.05 -4.43 -0.19
CA LYS A 182 21.31 -3.81 0.25
C LYS A 182 22.26 -4.80 0.94
N PRO A 183 21.88 -5.50 2.02
CA PRO A 183 22.77 -6.46 2.68
C PRO A 183 23.10 -7.65 1.78
N ILE A 184 22.15 -8.14 0.96
CA ILE A 184 22.39 -9.28 0.07
C ILE A 184 23.46 -8.95 -0.98
N ARG A 185 23.43 -7.74 -1.56
CA ARG A 185 24.48 -7.28 -2.52
C ARG A 185 25.87 -7.25 -1.91
N LEU A 186 25.97 -6.99 -0.60
CA LEU A 186 27.21 -6.97 0.15
C LEU A 186 27.66 -8.35 0.65
N GLY A 187 26.94 -9.43 0.33
CA GLY A 187 27.20 -10.78 0.85
C GLY A 187 26.77 -10.99 2.32
N LEU A 188 26.04 -10.02 2.88
CA LEU A 188 25.57 -10.04 4.27
C LEU A 188 24.07 -10.40 4.37
N GLY A 189 23.51 -10.99 3.32
CA GLY A 189 22.10 -11.39 3.27
C GLY A 189 21.82 -12.56 4.20
N ALA A 190 20.73 -12.48 4.97
CA ALA A 190 20.24 -13.56 5.83
C ALA A 190 18.74 -13.42 6.04
N ALA A 191 18.06 -14.53 6.31
CA ALA A 191 16.66 -14.51 6.72
C ALA A 191 16.50 -14.03 8.18
N PHE A 192 15.29 -13.65 8.58
CA PHE A 192 15.00 -13.19 9.93
C PHE A 192 14.38 -14.30 10.79
N GLY A 193 14.84 -14.46 12.03
CA GLY A 193 14.35 -15.45 12.98
C GLY A 193 14.43 -16.88 12.45
N SER A 194 13.34 -17.63 12.47
CA SER A 194 13.25 -18.95 11.83
C SER A 194 13.22 -18.89 10.31
N GLY A 195 12.86 -17.72 9.74
CA GLY A 195 12.61 -17.56 8.31
C GLY A 195 11.29 -18.15 7.82
N ASN A 196 10.45 -18.72 8.70
CA ASN A 196 9.24 -19.45 8.33
C ASN A 196 7.99 -18.56 8.26
N HIS A 197 8.06 -17.32 8.74
CA HIS A 197 6.93 -16.39 8.68
C HIS A 197 6.60 -16.00 7.25
N TYR A 198 5.32 -16.02 6.93
CA TYR A 198 4.81 -15.70 5.60
C TYR A 198 4.87 -14.21 5.30
N GLN A 199 5.27 -13.92 4.07
CA GLN A 199 5.30 -12.58 3.50
C GLN A 199 4.41 -12.54 2.25
N SER A 200 3.24 -11.93 2.38
CA SER A 200 2.33 -11.67 1.27
C SER A 200 2.80 -10.43 0.54
N TRP A 201 3.40 -10.62 -0.62
CA TRP A 201 4.01 -9.61 -1.46
C TRP A 201 3.13 -9.24 -2.67
N ILE A 202 3.43 -8.13 -3.31
CA ILE A 202 2.82 -7.69 -4.56
C ILE A 202 3.82 -6.90 -5.41
N HIS A 203 3.84 -7.11 -6.72
CA HIS A 203 4.58 -6.25 -7.64
C HIS A 203 3.87 -4.90 -7.77
N VAL A 204 4.63 -3.79 -7.77
CA VAL A 204 4.05 -2.44 -7.78
C VAL A 204 3.14 -2.18 -8.99
N GLN A 205 3.44 -2.75 -10.16
CA GLN A 205 2.59 -2.62 -11.34
C GLN A 205 1.29 -3.41 -11.22
N ASP A 206 1.31 -4.62 -10.64
CA ASP A 206 0.09 -5.37 -10.37
C ASP A 206 -0.78 -4.65 -9.34
N LEU A 207 -0.16 -4.03 -8.33
CA LEU A 207 -0.91 -3.22 -7.37
C LEU A 207 -1.59 -2.02 -8.04
N ALA A 208 -0.88 -1.29 -8.89
CA ALA A 208 -1.48 -0.21 -9.69
C ALA A 208 -2.63 -0.73 -10.57
N SER A 209 -2.45 -1.90 -11.18
CA SER A 209 -3.48 -2.56 -11.99
C SER A 209 -4.69 -2.99 -11.17
N ILE A 210 -4.53 -3.41 -9.90
CA ILE A 210 -5.64 -3.72 -8.99
C ILE A 210 -6.49 -2.45 -8.75
N PHE A 211 -5.87 -1.30 -8.43
CA PHE A 211 -6.60 -0.05 -8.27
C PHE A 211 -7.36 0.35 -9.53
N TYR A 212 -6.73 0.23 -10.71
CA TYR A 212 -7.39 0.51 -11.98
C TYR A 212 -8.51 -0.50 -12.29
N PHE A 213 -8.33 -1.77 -11.97
CA PHE A 213 -9.35 -2.81 -12.16
C PHE A 213 -10.59 -2.53 -11.31
N ILE A 214 -10.42 -2.17 -10.05
CA ILE A 214 -11.51 -1.79 -9.14
C ILE A 214 -12.23 -0.55 -9.66
N LEU A 215 -11.48 0.47 -10.09
CA LEU A 215 -12.01 1.69 -10.69
C LEU A 215 -12.84 1.40 -11.95
N LYS A 216 -12.26 0.68 -12.90
CA LYS A 216 -12.86 0.39 -14.21
C LYS A 216 -14.15 -0.41 -14.10
N ASN A 217 -14.20 -1.36 -13.17
CA ASN A 217 -15.35 -2.25 -12.97
C ASN A 217 -16.31 -1.74 -11.89
N ASN A 218 -16.08 -0.53 -11.35
CA ASN A 218 -16.91 0.10 -10.32
C ASN A 218 -17.19 -0.83 -9.12
N LEU A 219 -16.14 -1.56 -8.66
CA LEU A 219 -16.24 -2.54 -7.58
C LEU A 219 -16.20 -1.87 -6.21
N GLU A 220 -16.84 -2.51 -5.21
CA GLU A 220 -16.88 -2.07 -3.82
C GLU A 220 -16.47 -3.18 -2.85
N GLY A 221 -16.24 -2.82 -1.59
CA GLY A 221 -15.83 -3.73 -0.52
C GLY A 221 -14.32 -3.88 -0.37
N ILE A 222 -13.87 -4.92 0.31
CA ILE A 222 -12.46 -5.13 0.66
C ILE A 222 -11.81 -6.06 -0.36
N TYR A 223 -10.56 -5.75 -0.74
CA TYR A 223 -9.71 -6.56 -1.62
C TYR A 223 -8.30 -6.69 -1.04
N ASN A 224 -7.74 -7.88 -1.04
CA ASN A 224 -6.36 -8.10 -0.66
C ASN A 224 -5.41 -7.81 -1.83
N GLY A 225 -4.68 -6.71 -1.75
CA GLY A 225 -3.67 -6.31 -2.74
C GLY A 225 -2.37 -7.08 -2.57
N VAL A 226 -2.41 -8.40 -2.81
CA VAL A 226 -1.28 -9.32 -2.70
C VAL A 226 -1.19 -10.23 -3.92
N ALA A 227 0.00 -10.73 -4.24
CA ALA A 227 0.20 -11.75 -5.26
C ALA A 227 -0.39 -13.10 -4.80
N PRO A 228 -0.80 -14.00 -5.76
CA PRO A 228 -1.52 -15.23 -5.41
C PRO A 228 -0.69 -16.27 -4.64
N TYR A 229 0.63 -16.13 -4.64
CA TYR A 229 1.55 -17.09 -4.01
C TYR A 229 2.42 -16.40 -2.95
N PRO A 230 1.96 -16.28 -1.71
CA PRO A 230 2.78 -15.82 -0.60
C PRO A 230 3.98 -16.75 -0.39
N VAL A 231 5.07 -16.20 0.10
CA VAL A 231 6.30 -16.97 0.37
C VAL A 231 6.76 -16.74 1.81
N THR A 232 7.59 -17.64 2.32
CA THR A 232 8.25 -17.41 3.60
C THR A 232 9.37 -16.38 3.46
N ASN A 233 9.78 -15.79 4.58
CA ASN A 233 10.92 -14.85 4.60
C ASN A 233 12.21 -15.51 4.08
N SER A 234 12.43 -16.79 4.42
CA SER A 234 13.57 -17.56 3.90
C SER A 234 13.52 -17.73 2.38
N GLU A 235 12.35 -18.05 1.83
CA GLU A 235 12.15 -18.19 0.38
C GLU A 235 12.36 -16.86 -0.34
N LEU A 236 11.80 -15.75 0.18
CA LEU A 236 11.99 -14.42 -0.40
C LEU A 236 13.47 -14.03 -0.39
N THR A 237 14.16 -14.24 0.72
CA THR A 237 15.60 -13.93 0.86
C THR A 237 16.43 -14.73 -0.13
N LYS A 238 16.17 -16.04 -0.26
CA LYS A 238 16.85 -16.92 -1.23
C LYS A 238 16.56 -16.52 -2.67
N ALA A 239 15.31 -16.17 -3.00
CA ALA A 239 14.93 -15.73 -4.34
C ALA A 239 15.64 -14.43 -4.73
N ILE A 240 15.72 -13.44 -3.83
CA ILE A 240 16.48 -12.20 -4.05
C ILE A 240 17.97 -12.51 -4.30
N ALA A 241 18.57 -13.33 -3.45
CA ALA A 241 19.97 -13.70 -3.55
C ALA A 241 20.28 -14.42 -4.88
N LYS A 242 19.41 -15.33 -5.31
CA LYS A 242 19.49 -16.03 -6.59
C LYS A 242 19.48 -15.07 -7.78
N VAL A 243 18.54 -14.10 -7.81
CA VAL A 243 18.46 -13.11 -8.90
C VAL A 243 19.66 -12.18 -8.93
N LEU A 244 20.24 -11.86 -7.75
CA LEU A 244 21.44 -11.04 -7.62
C LEU A 244 22.74 -11.83 -7.81
N GLU A 245 22.67 -13.16 -7.94
CA GLU A 245 23.82 -14.06 -8.05
C GLU A 245 24.78 -13.92 -6.85
N LYS A 246 24.20 -13.81 -5.63
CA LYS A 246 24.94 -13.66 -4.38
C LYS A 246 24.71 -14.85 -3.46
N PRO A 247 25.76 -15.39 -2.81
CA PRO A 247 25.59 -16.44 -1.80
C PRO A 247 24.97 -15.88 -0.51
N LEU A 248 24.27 -16.75 0.21
CA LEU A 248 23.81 -16.49 1.58
C LEU A 248 24.67 -17.33 2.52
N LEU A 249 25.64 -16.70 3.14
CA LEU A 249 26.65 -17.38 3.99
C LEU A 249 26.39 -17.20 5.49
N LEU A 250 25.58 -16.21 5.86
CA LEU A 250 25.33 -15.87 7.25
C LEU A 250 24.15 -16.67 7.82
N PRO A 251 24.19 -16.99 9.11
CA PRO A 251 23.03 -17.55 9.81
C PRO A 251 21.89 -16.51 9.87
N ASN A 252 20.68 -17.00 10.12
CA ASN A 252 19.51 -16.13 10.26
C ASN A 252 19.72 -15.08 11.35
N VAL A 253 19.24 -13.87 11.11
CA VAL A 253 19.34 -12.75 12.05
C VAL A 253 18.33 -12.92 13.18
N PRO A 254 18.74 -13.04 14.44
CA PRO A 254 17.81 -13.26 15.54
C PRO A 254 16.97 -12.01 15.86
N LYS A 255 15.73 -12.25 16.36
CA LYS A 255 14.76 -11.18 16.64
C LYS A 255 15.31 -10.11 17.58
N PHE A 256 16.10 -10.48 18.60
CA PHE A 256 16.66 -9.51 19.55
C PHE A 256 17.63 -8.51 18.88
N ALA A 257 18.42 -8.96 17.90
CA ALA A 257 19.34 -8.09 17.17
C ALA A 257 18.59 -7.04 16.35
N MET A 258 17.50 -7.45 15.66
CA MET A 258 16.66 -6.54 14.92
C MET A 258 15.88 -5.59 15.84
N LYS A 259 15.46 -6.04 17.03
CA LYS A 259 14.83 -5.18 18.03
C LYS A 259 15.79 -4.09 18.52
N LEU A 260 17.07 -4.41 18.73
CA LEU A 260 18.08 -3.43 19.12
C LEU A 260 18.30 -2.39 18.01
N LEU A 261 18.35 -2.82 16.76
CA LEU A 261 18.61 -1.96 15.60
C LEU A 261 17.40 -1.06 15.24
N LEU A 262 16.21 -1.63 15.18
CA LEU A 262 14.99 -1.00 14.64
C LEU A 262 13.99 -0.56 15.71
N GLY A 263 14.20 -0.93 16.98
CA GLY A 263 13.22 -0.71 18.03
C GLY A 263 11.93 -1.49 17.75
N GLU A 264 10.78 -0.91 18.08
CA GLU A 264 9.46 -1.54 17.87
C GLU A 264 9.17 -1.85 16.39
N MET A 265 9.73 -1.10 15.44
CA MET A 265 9.55 -1.34 13.99
C MET A 265 9.99 -2.75 13.57
N HIS A 266 10.82 -3.46 14.39
CA HIS A 266 11.21 -4.83 14.07
C HIS A 266 10.00 -5.78 13.93
N GLU A 267 8.86 -5.48 14.53
CA GLU A 267 7.64 -6.29 14.46
C GLU A 267 7.20 -6.54 13.01
N ILE A 268 7.33 -5.53 12.12
CA ILE A 268 6.99 -5.68 10.69
C ILE A 268 7.79 -6.82 10.02
N LEU A 269 9.03 -7.05 10.48
CA LEU A 269 9.92 -8.03 9.85
C LEU A 269 9.62 -9.47 10.29
N PHE A 270 8.92 -9.65 11.40
CA PHE A 270 8.66 -10.95 12.01
C PHE A 270 7.20 -11.36 12.01
N SER A 271 6.30 -10.46 11.63
CA SER A 271 4.88 -10.76 11.50
C SER A 271 4.65 -11.70 10.31
N SER A 272 3.90 -12.76 10.56
CA SER A 272 3.52 -13.78 9.57
C SER A 272 2.07 -13.55 9.13
N GLN A 273 1.88 -13.21 7.87
CA GLN A 273 0.55 -12.97 7.30
C GLN A 273 0.45 -13.68 5.95
N HIS A 274 -0.15 -14.88 5.97
CA HIS A 274 -0.49 -15.63 4.77
C HIS A 274 -1.84 -15.14 4.26
N VAL A 275 -1.82 -14.24 3.27
CA VAL A 275 -3.03 -13.56 2.78
C VAL A 275 -3.41 -14.06 1.38
N SER A 276 -4.69 -14.36 1.19
CA SER A 276 -5.25 -14.88 -0.05
C SER A 276 -5.61 -13.76 -1.02
N ALA A 277 -5.25 -13.93 -2.30
CA ALA A 277 -5.67 -13.09 -3.41
C ALA A 277 -6.93 -13.64 -4.13
N ARG A 278 -7.59 -14.65 -3.57
CA ARG A 278 -8.64 -15.42 -4.22
C ARG A 278 -9.78 -14.55 -4.74
N LYS A 279 -10.23 -13.57 -3.96
CA LYS A 279 -11.31 -12.67 -4.35
C LYS A 279 -11.00 -11.88 -5.63
N LEU A 280 -9.76 -11.39 -5.80
CA LEU A 280 -9.34 -10.73 -7.04
C LEU A 280 -9.38 -11.69 -8.25
N LEU A 281 -8.88 -12.91 -8.08
CA LEU A 281 -8.91 -13.94 -9.14
C LEU A 281 -10.34 -14.32 -9.53
N ASP A 282 -11.22 -14.52 -8.56
CA ASP A 282 -12.63 -14.86 -8.77
C ASP A 282 -13.41 -13.72 -9.45
N ASN A 283 -12.98 -12.47 -9.28
CA ASN A 283 -13.50 -11.32 -10.02
C ASN A 283 -12.86 -11.14 -11.41
N GLY A 284 -11.96 -12.03 -11.83
CA GLY A 284 -11.35 -12.03 -13.16
C GLY A 284 -10.08 -11.18 -13.28
N PHE A 285 -9.47 -10.71 -12.16
CA PHE A 285 -8.20 -10.01 -12.21
C PHE A 285 -7.06 -10.93 -12.64
N GLN A 286 -6.21 -10.46 -13.55
CA GLN A 286 -5.07 -11.20 -14.06
C GLN A 286 -3.76 -10.54 -13.61
N PHE A 287 -2.97 -11.28 -12.83
CA PHE A 287 -1.65 -10.83 -12.39
C PHE A 287 -0.62 -10.95 -13.51
N GLN A 288 0.13 -9.90 -13.78
CA GLN A 288 1.28 -9.93 -14.67
C GLN A 288 2.49 -10.61 -14.01
N TYR A 289 2.64 -10.44 -12.71
CA TYR A 289 3.74 -10.95 -11.90
C TYR A 289 3.22 -11.85 -10.78
N ALA A 290 2.49 -12.91 -11.13
CA ALA A 290 1.99 -13.87 -10.15
C ALA A 290 3.12 -14.64 -9.45
N ALA A 291 4.22 -14.97 -10.16
CA ALA A 291 5.37 -15.70 -9.65
C ALA A 291 6.47 -14.76 -9.16
N LEU A 292 7.00 -15.01 -7.95
CA LEU A 292 8.03 -14.19 -7.30
C LEU A 292 9.30 -14.04 -8.15
N ASP A 293 9.80 -15.13 -8.75
CA ASP A 293 11.02 -15.10 -9.59
C ASP A 293 10.85 -14.13 -10.76
N LYS A 294 9.70 -14.14 -11.43
CA LYS A 294 9.39 -13.23 -12.55
C LYS A 294 9.33 -11.77 -12.07
N ALA A 295 8.71 -11.53 -10.91
CA ALA A 295 8.65 -10.20 -10.30
C ALA A 295 10.04 -9.66 -9.95
N LEU A 296 10.86 -10.46 -9.28
CA LEU A 296 12.22 -10.06 -8.89
C LEU A 296 13.15 -9.85 -10.10
N GLN A 297 13.05 -10.68 -11.15
CA GLN A 297 13.81 -10.48 -12.38
C GLN A 297 13.48 -9.13 -13.04
N ASN A 298 12.19 -8.78 -13.14
CA ASN A 298 11.76 -7.49 -13.70
C ASN A 298 12.27 -6.29 -12.90
N ILE A 299 12.35 -6.43 -11.57
CA ILE A 299 12.72 -5.31 -10.68
C ILE A 299 14.24 -5.15 -10.55
N LEU A 300 15.00 -6.25 -10.52
CA LEU A 300 16.41 -6.26 -10.12
C LEU A 300 17.40 -6.38 -11.29
N LYS A 301 16.93 -6.84 -12.42
CA LYS A 301 17.68 -6.87 -13.71
C LYS A 301 17.13 -5.79 -14.65
#